data_2da0cc82e1814bac370fccd168682ba0
#
_entry.id   2da0cc82e1814bac370fccd168682ba0
#
_cell.length_a   1.000
_cell.length_b   1.000
_cell.length_c   1.000
_cell.angle_alpha   90.00
_cell.angle_beta   90.00
_cell.angle_gamma   90.00
#
_symmetry.space_group_name_H-M   'P 1'
#
loop_
_entity.id
_entity.type
_entity.pdbx_description
1 polymer ?
#
loop_
_entity_poly.entity_id
_entity_poly.type
_entity_poly.pdbx_seq_one_letter_code
_entity_poly.pdbx_strand_id
1 'polypeptide(L)'
;MEPFTIDTILPIASGALFTTQAVYYLGLYNKLYTHSRETAYATDINTQNPPLSVSIVAKDAAHELQENLPFILEQDYPEFEVIVIYDRPADDCDNTLKLLEDKYPNLYHTFIPDSARYISHKKLGITMGIKASRHEWLVFTEPDCRPQSNQWLKQMARNFTPATEIVLGYSNYEKVPGWFNKKITFDTLLNSMRYLGMAVSGHPYMGTGRNMA
;
A
#
# COMPACT_ATOMS: atom_id res chain seq x y z
N MET A 1 -47.61 23.42 17.48
CA MET A 1 -46.30 22.97 17.05
C MET A 1 -45.50 24.19 16.64
N GLU A 2 -44.55 24.64 17.45
CA GLU A 2 -43.70 25.74 17.04
C GLU A 2 -42.83 25.29 15.88
N PRO A 3 -42.67 26.11 14.84
CA PRO A 3 -41.81 25.75 13.71
C PRO A 3 -40.37 25.62 14.20
N PHE A 4 -39.67 24.58 13.74
CA PHE A 4 -38.26 24.42 13.97
C PHE A 4 -37.51 25.68 13.46
N THR A 5 -37.11 26.50 14.39
CA THR A 5 -36.35 27.71 14.10
C THR A 5 -34.90 27.33 13.82
N ILE A 6 -34.18 28.19 13.05
CA ILE A 6 -32.75 28.01 12.75
C ILE A 6 -31.96 27.85 14.05
N ASP A 7 -32.35 28.57 15.12
CA ASP A 7 -31.75 28.50 16.45
C ASP A 7 -31.84 27.15 17.13
N THR A 8 -32.82 26.32 16.73
CA THR A 8 -32.98 24.95 17.24
C THR A 8 -32.29 23.92 16.36
N ILE A 9 -32.32 24.12 15.03
CA ILE A 9 -31.74 23.18 14.06
C ILE A 9 -30.21 23.19 14.14
N LEU A 10 -29.61 24.37 14.23
CA LEU A 10 -28.16 24.54 14.21
C LEU A 10 -27.43 23.84 15.38
N PRO A 11 -27.85 23.98 16.64
CA PRO A 11 -27.25 23.24 17.76
C PRO A 11 -27.42 21.72 17.65
N ILE A 12 -28.60 21.26 17.20
CA ILE A 12 -28.85 19.83 17.00
C ILE A 12 -27.92 19.25 15.92
N ALA A 13 -27.81 19.91 14.77
CA ALA A 13 -26.93 19.50 13.69
C ALA A 13 -25.44 19.51 14.12
N SER A 14 -25.02 20.56 14.82
CA SER A 14 -23.66 20.68 15.36
C SER A 14 -23.36 19.59 16.38
N GLY A 15 -24.31 19.29 17.27
CA GLY A 15 -24.19 18.21 18.25
C GLY A 15 -24.09 16.81 17.59
N ALA A 16 -24.89 16.57 16.56
CA ALA A 16 -24.84 15.33 15.80
C ALA A 16 -23.49 15.14 15.07
N LEU A 17 -23.00 16.20 14.41
CA LEU A 17 -21.69 16.19 13.75
C LEU A 17 -20.54 15.98 14.75
N PHE A 18 -20.57 16.67 15.88
CA PHE A 18 -19.58 16.50 16.94
C PHE A 18 -19.59 15.06 17.50
N THR A 19 -20.78 14.51 17.75
CA THR A 19 -20.91 13.12 18.23
C THR A 19 -20.36 12.14 17.24
N THR A 20 -20.67 12.29 15.95
CA THR A 20 -20.15 11.45 14.88
C THR A 20 -18.61 11.51 14.86
N GLN A 21 -18.04 12.70 14.94
CA GLN A 21 -16.60 12.89 14.95
C GLN A 21 -15.95 12.28 16.21
N ALA A 22 -16.57 12.45 17.37
CA ALA A 22 -16.11 11.84 18.62
C ALA A 22 -16.08 10.31 18.54
N VAL A 23 -17.10 9.68 17.95
CA VAL A 23 -17.12 8.22 17.70
C VAL A 23 -15.96 7.76 16.81
N TYR A 24 -15.65 8.51 15.75
CA TYR A 24 -14.50 8.19 14.91
C TYR A 24 -13.17 8.31 15.68
N TYR A 25 -12.96 9.38 16.42
CA TYR A 25 -11.71 9.60 17.16
C TYR A 25 -11.53 8.63 18.33
N LEU A 26 -12.55 8.47 19.14
CA LEU A 26 -12.47 7.67 20.38
C LEU A 26 -12.69 6.16 20.13
N GLY A 27 -13.47 5.82 19.11
CA GLY A 27 -13.77 4.42 18.75
C GLY A 27 -12.74 3.90 17.73
N LEU A 28 -12.85 4.36 16.50
CA LEU A 28 -12.17 3.76 15.35
C LEU A 28 -10.64 3.99 15.39
N TYR A 29 -10.21 5.22 15.62
CA TYR A 29 -8.76 5.55 15.60
C TYR A 29 -8.04 5.02 16.85
N ASN A 30 -8.72 5.05 18.01
CA ASN A 30 -8.13 4.46 19.22
C ASN A 30 -7.98 2.94 19.08
N LYS A 31 -8.94 2.26 18.44
CA LYS A 31 -8.83 0.82 18.18
C LYS A 31 -7.65 0.48 17.25
N LEU A 32 -7.42 1.29 16.22
CA LEU A 32 -6.25 1.15 15.37
C LEU A 32 -4.95 1.38 16.15
N TYR A 33 -4.90 2.39 17.01
CA TYR A 33 -3.73 2.68 17.85
C TYR A 33 -3.42 1.55 18.82
N THR A 34 -4.43 1.01 19.51
CA THR A 34 -4.25 -0.12 20.44
C THR A 34 -3.78 -1.38 19.71
N HIS A 35 -4.39 -1.71 18.57
CA HIS A 35 -3.97 -2.83 17.73
C HIS A 35 -2.52 -2.69 17.25
N SER A 36 -2.13 -1.51 16.80
CA SER A 36 -0.74 -1.22 16.39
C SER A 36 0.26 -1.41 17.54
N ARG A 37 -0.11 -1.02 18.77
CA ARG A 37 0.73 -1.25 19.94
C ARG A 37 0.84 -2.72 20.32
N GLU A 38 -0.27 -3.42 20.36
CA GLU A 38 -0.30 -4.85 20.69
C GLU A 38 0.55 -5.65 19.70
N THR A 39 0.42 -5.38 18.40
CA THR A 39 1.22 -6.04 17.35
C THR A 39 2.71 -5.68 17.44
N ALA A 40 3.05 -4.47 17.85
CA ALA A 40 4.46 -4.06 18.00
C ALA A 40 5.17 -4.78 19.15
N TYR A 41 4.42 -5.18 20.20
CA TYR A 41 4.96 -5.88 21.37
C TYR A 41 4.68 -7.40 21.37
N ALA A 42 3.92 -7.90 20.39
CA ALA A 42 3.66 -9.34 20.27
C ALA A 42 4.97 -10.08 19.97
N THR A 43 5.37 -10.96 20.88
CA THR A 43 6.52 -11.85 20.74
C THR A 43 6.20 -13.10 19.94
N ASP A 44 4.93 -13.50 19.87
CA ASP A 44 4.41 -14.61 19.07
C ASP A 44 4.06 -14.18 17.65
N ILE A 45 5.08 -13.73 16.94
CA ILE A 45 4.91 -13.39 15.54
C ILE A 45 5.18 -14.66 14.74
N ASN A 46 4.31 -14.91 13.75
CA ASN A 46 4.55 -15.94 12.76
C ASN A 46 5.96 -15.75 12.17
N THR A 47 6.91 -16.56 12.64
CA THR A 47 8.30 -16.54 12.18
C THR A 47 8.46 -17.29 10.85
N GLN A 48 7.40 -17.88 10.34
CA GLN A 48 7.39 -18.44 9.01
C GLN A 48 7.38 -17.26 8.03
N ASN A 49 8.50 -17.07 7.37
CA ASN A 49 8.62 -16.12 6.26
C ASN A 49 8.33 -16.93 4.96
N PRO A 50 7.06 -17.07 4.54
CA PRO A 50 6.74 -17.84 3.34
C PRO A 50 7.32 -17.12 2.12
N PRO A 51 7.73 -17.84 1.08
CA PRO A 51 8.16 -17.22 -0.17
C PRO A 51 7.09 -16.28 -0.73
N LEU A 52 7.50 -15.14 -1.28
CA LEU A 52 6.58 -14.14 -1.80
C LEU A 52 7.06 -13.48 -3.08
N SER A 53 6.12 -12.96 -3.87
CA SER A 53 6.37 -12.20 -5.09
C SER A 53 5.93 -10.76 -4.91
N VAL A 54 6.83 -9.80 -5.14
CA VAL A 54 6.51 -8.36 -5.16
C VAL A 54 6.18 -7.97 -6.59
N SER A 55 5.00 -7.41 -6.83
CA SER A 55 4.54 -6.96 -8.15
C SER A 55 4.47 -5.45 -8.23
N ILE A 56 5.12 -4.88 -9.25
CA ILE A 56 5.19 -3.44 -9.51
C ILE A 56 4.73 -3.19 -10.94
N VAL A 57 3.72 -2.35 -11.12
CA VAL A 57 3.30 -1.90 -12.45
C VAL A 57 3.80 -0.48 -12.68
N ALA A 58 4.69 -0.30 -13.64
CA ALA A 58 5.35 0.95 -13.94
C ALA A 58 4.85 1.55 -15.26
N LYS A 59 4.68 2.86 -15.29
CA LYS A 59 4.40 3.62 -16.50
C LYS A 59 5.18 4.92 -16.44
N ASP A 60 6.01 5.18 -17.47
CA ASP A 60 6.84 6.39 -17.58
C ASP A 60 7.64 6.67 -16.28
N ALA A 61 8.16 5.60 -15.63
CA ALA A 61 8.70 5.64 -14.27
C ALA A 61 10.15 5.13 -14.19
N ALA A 62 10.98 5.36 -15.22
CA ALA A 62 12.36 4.89 -15.26
C ALA A 62 13.22 5.48 -14.13
N HIS A 63 13.02 6.76 -13.82
CA HIS A 63 13.75 7.46 -12.77
C HIS A 63 13.37 6.93 -11.38
N GLU A 64 12.07 6.78 -11.11
CA GLU A 64 11.54 6.25 -9.85
C GLU A 64 12.00 4.80 -9.62
N LEU A 65 12.01 3.98 -10.67
CA LEU A 65 12.54 2.62 -10.61
C LEU A 65 14.04 2.60 -10.29
N GLN A 66 14.82 3.46 -10.93
CA GLN A 66 16.26 3.55 -10.67
C GLN A 66 16.55 3.93 -9.21
N GLU A 67 15.77 4.85 -8.65
CA GLU A 67 15.95 5.31 -7.27
C GLU A 67 15.42 4.35 -6.23
N ASN A 68 14.21 3.80 -6.42
CA ASN A 68 13.47 3.12 -5.35
C ASN A 68 13.58 1.59 -5.41
N LEU A 69 13.78 0.99 -6.60
CA LEU A 69 13.80 -0.46 -6.75
C LEU A 69 14.92 -1.15 -5.96
N PRO A 70 16.15 -0.59 -5.84
CA PRO A 70 17.16 -1.19 -4.99
C PRO A 70 16.74 -1.40 -3.54
N PHE A 71 15.97 -0.48 -2.95
CA PHE A 71 15.45 -0.63 -1.57
C PHE A 71 14.44 -1.78 -1.41
N ILE A 72 13.78 -2.16 -2.51
CA ILE A 72 12.87 -3.30 -2.54
C ILE A 72 13.65 -4.60 -2.77
N LEU A 73 14.66 -4.57 -3.64
CA LEU A 73 15.49 -5.73 -3.97
C LEU A 73 16.45 -6.15 -2.85
N GLU A 74 16.82 -5.19 -1.99
CA GLU A 74 17.75 -5.40 -0.85
C GLU A 74 17.02 -5.62 0.48
N GLN A 75 15.76 -6.09 0.44
CA GLN A 75 15.03 -6.43 1.66
C GLN A 75 15.67 -7.65 2.36
N ASP A 76 15.72 -7.59 3.69
CA ASP A 76 16.15 -8.71 4.52
C ASP A 76 15.01 -9.75 4.62
N TYR A 77 14.84 -10.54 3.58
CA TYR A 77 13.81 -11.57 3.49
C TYR A 77 14.40 -12.85 2.86
N PRO A 78 14.07 -14.06 3.40
CA PRO A 78 14.75 -15.29 2.99
C PRO A 78 14.57 -15.66 1.53
N GLU A 79 13.35 -15.58 1.01
CA GLU A 79 13.00 -15.99 -0.35
C GLU A 79 11.92 -15.10 -0.93
N PHE A 80 12.28 -14.29 -1.93
CA PHE A 80 11.34 -13.44 -2.63
C PHE A 80 11.85 -13.11 -4.04
N GLU A 81 10.89 -12.76 -4.89
CA GLU A 81 11.16 -12.20 -6.22
C GLU A 81 10.46 -10.86 -6.39
N VAL A 82 10.96 -10.05 -7.28
CA VAL A 82 10.36 -8.76 -7.67
C VAL A 82 10.05 -8.80 -9.15
N ILE A 83 8.80 -8.53 -9.50
CA ILE A 83 8.30 -8.57 -10.88
C ILE A 83 7.88 -7.16 -11.26
N VAL A 84 8.58 -6.56 -12.21
CA VAL A 84 8.25 -5.25 -12.76
C VAL A 84 7.59 -5.40 -14.11
N ILE A 85 6.37 -4.87 -14.23
CA ILE A 85 5.60 -4.84 -15.47
C ILE A 85 5.53 -3.39 -15.93
N TYR A 86 6.14 -3.07 -17.05
CA TYR A 86 6.18 -1.70 -17.57
C TYR A 86 5.37 -1.51 -18.85
N ASP A 87 4.93 -0.27 -19.08
CA ASP A 87 4.09 0.09 -20.21
C ASP A 87 4.99 0.52 -21.37
N ARG A 88 5.22 -0.38 -22.33
CA ARG A 88 5.97 -0.25 -23.59
C ARG A 88 7.51 -0.29 -23.56
N PRO A 89 8.10 -0.92 -24.60
CA PRO A 89 9.56 -0.98 -24.76
C PRO A 89 10.23 0.35 -25.18
N ALA A 90 9.48 1.39 -25.52
CA ALA A 90 10.02 2.69 -25.92
C ALA A 90 10.39 3.59 -24.74
N ASP A 91 10.16 3.11 -23.53
CA ASP A 91 10.48 3.81 -22.28
C ASP A 91 11.89 3.47 -21.83
N ASP A 92 12.62 4.44 -21.28
CA ASP A 92 13.95 4.24 -20.67
C ASP A 92 13.92 3.20 -19.52
N CYS A 93 12.73 2.76 -19.13
CA CYS A 93 12.52 1.69 -18.16
C CYS A 93 13.21 0.38 -18.55
N ASP A 94 13.19 -0.03 -19.81
CA ASP A 94 13.79 -1.28 -20.27
C ASP A 94 15.31 -1.32 -20.02
N ASN A 95 16.01 -0.22 -20.35
CA ASN A 95 17.45 -0.11 -20.12
C ASN A 95 17.80 -0.11 -18.63
N THR A 96 17.02 0.62 -17.83
CA THR A 96 17.19 0.68 -16.38
C THR A 96 16.99 -0.70 -15.74
N LEU A 97 15.94 -1.41 -16.15
CA LEU A 97 15.61 -2.73 -15.60
C LEU A 97 16.63 -3.80 -15.99
N LYS A 98 17.16 -3.79 -17.22
CA LYS A 98 18.25 -4.69 -17.63
C LYS A 98 19.50 -4.50 -16.81
N LEU A 99 19.89 -3.25 -16.54
CA LEU A 99 21.04 -2.96 -15.70
C LEU A 99 20.87 -3.43 -14.25
N LEU A 100 19.64 -3.35 -13.74
CA LEU A 100 19.32 -3.82 -12.40
C LEU A 100 19.20 -5.36 -12.33
N GLU A 101 18.69 -6.01 -13.37
CA GLU A 101 18.58 -7.47 -13.45
C GLU A 101 19.97 -8.14 -13.46
N ASP A 102 20.95 -7.54 -14.11
CA ASP A 102 22.33 -8.02 -14.07
C ASP A 102 22.92 -8.00 -12.64
N LYS A 103 22.47 -7.08 -11.81
CA LYS A 103 22.91 -6.93 -10.41
C LYS A 103 22.10 -7.75 -9.42
N TYR A 104 20.80 -7.90 -9.66
CA TYR A 104 19.86 -8.50 -8.73
C TYR A 104 19.15 -9.73 -9.33
N PRO A 105 19.58 -10.94 -9.00
CA PRO A 105 19.02 -12.17 -9.57
C PRO A 105 17.57 -12.48 -9.16
N ASN A 106 17.05 -11.75 -8.17
CA ASN A 106 15.65 -11.84 -7.75
C ASN A 106 14.73 -10.84 -8.46
N LEU A 107 15.24 -10.07 -9.43
CA LEU A 107 14.46 -9.20 -10.30
C LEU A 107 14.07 -9.93 -11.58
N TYR A 108 12.81 -9.80 -11.97
CA TYR A 108 12.27 -10.17 -13.27
C TYR A 108 11.45 -9.03 -13.83
N HIS A 109 11.54 -8.76 -15.12
CA HIS A 109 10.73 -7.73 -15.74
C HIS A 109 10.07 -8.18 -17.03
N THR A 110 8.93 -7.57 -17.36
CA THR A 110 8.19 -7.79 -18.61
C THR A 110 7.40 -6.54 -18.98
N PHE A 111 6.92 -6.48 -20.18
CA PHE A 111 6.18 -5.31 -20.70
C PHE A 111 4.75 -5.64 -21.11
N ILE A 112 3.90 -4.61 -21.11
CA ILE A 112 2.52 -4.72 -21.60
C ILE A 112 2.52 -4.60 -23.13
N PRO A 113 1.93 -5.58 -23.85
CA PRO A 113 1.89 -5.53 -25.31
C PRO A 113 1.04 -4.37 -25.85
N ASP A 114 1.49 -3.72 -26.92
CA ASP A 114 0.75 -2.64 -27.58
C ASP A 114 -0.64 -3.02 -28.10
N SER A 115 -0.89 -4.32 -28.31
CA SER A 115 -2.18 -4.85 -28.76
C SER A 115 -3.28 -4.79 -27.69
N ALA A 116 -2.95 -4.47 -26.45
CA ALA A 116 -3.88 -4.47 -25.30
C ALA A 116 -4.77 -3.20 -25.27
N ARG A 117 -5.44 -2.87 -26.36
CA ARG A 117 -6.19 -1.60 -26.53
C ARG A 117 -7.50 -1.48 -25.74
N TYR A 118 -8.04 -2.57 -25.22
CA TYR A 118 -9.40 -2.61 -24.64
C TYR A 118 -9.44 -2.75 -23.11
N ILE A 119 -8.30 -2.87 -22.45
CA ILE A 119 -8.21 -3.07 -21.01
C ILE A 119 -7.37 -1.95 -20.40
N SER A 120 -7.73 -1.49 -19.21
CA SER A 120 -6.85 -0.59 -18.44
C SER A 120 -5.46 -1.20 -18.30
N HIS A 121 -4.41 -0.51 -18.78
CA HIS A 121 -3.03 -0.97 -18.74
C HIS A 121 -2.62 -1.36 -17.31
N LYS A 122 -3.04 -0.58 -16.29
CA LYS A 122 -2.78 -0.91 -14.88
C LYS A 122 -3.40 -2.25 -14.48
N LYS A 123 -4.66 -2.51 -14.87
CA LYS A 123 -5.32 -3.80 -14.56
C LYS A 123 -4.64 -4.96 -15.27
N LEU A 124 -4.27 -4.77 -16.53
CA LEU A 124 -3.54 -5.78 -17.29
C LEU A 124 -2.17 -6.05 -16.67
N GLY A 125 -1.42 -5.00 -16.33
CA GLY A 125 -0.14 -5.11 -15.66
C GLY A 125 -0.23 -5.90 -14.35
N ILE A 126 -1.20 -5.61 -13.49
CA ILE A 126 -1.46 -6.39 -12.27
C ILE A 126 -1.75 -7.86 -12.61
N THR A 127 -2.61 -8.12 -13.60
CA THR A 127 -2.93 -9.50 -14.01
C THR A 127 -1.71 -10.24 -14.53
N MET A 128 -0.84 -9.55 -15.29
CA MET A 128 0.42 -10.14 -15.77
C MET A 128 1.36 -10.42 -14.60
N GLY A 129 1.49 -9.51 -13.63
CA GLY A 129 2.28 -9.70 -12.42
C GLY A 129 1.82 -10.93 -11.64
N ILE A 130 0.52 -11.07 -11.42
CA ILE A 130 -0.06 -12.24 -10.74
C ILE A 130 0.28 -13.54 -11.51
N LYS A 131 0.15 -13.54 -12.84
CA LYS A 131 0.43 -14.73 -13.66
C LYS A 131 1.92 -15.07 -13.75
N ALA A 132 2.80 -14.09 -13.65
CA ALA A 132 4.24 -14.28 -13.67
C ALA A 132 4.80 -14.69 -12.31
N SER A 133 4.05 -14.46 -11.23
CA SER A 133 4.45 -14.79 -9.86
C SER A 133 4.61 -16.30 -9.66
N ARG A 134 5.70 -16.69 -8.98
CA ARG A 134 6.02 -18.07 -8.63
C ARG A 134 5.50 -18.45 -7.25
N HIS A 135 5.19 -17.47 -6.42
CA HIS A 135 4.79 -17.65 -5.03
C HIS A 135 3.32 -17.33 -4.81
N GLU A 136 2.71 -17.95 -3.82
CA GLU A 136 1.31 -17.78 -3.48
C GLU A 136 1.03 -16.40 -2.87
N TRP A 137 1.95 -15.89 -2.03
CA TRP A 137 1.83 -14.58 -1.42
C TRP A 137 2.32 -13.49 -2.37
N LEU A 138 1.44 -12.53 -2.63
CA LEU A 138 1.68 -11.41 -3.54
C LEU A 138 1.71 -10.11 -2.78
N VAL A 139 2.78 -9.33 -2.94
CA VAL A 139 2.90 -7.98 -2.37
C VAL A 139 2.85 -6.97 -3.51
N PHE A 140 1.97 -5.99 -3.41
CA PHE A 140 1.82 -4.94 -4.40
C PHE A 140 2.39 -3.62 -3.88
N THR A 141 3.15 -2.95 -4.73
CA THR A 141 3.64 -1.59 -4.50
C THR A 141 3.73 -0.82 -5.82
N GLU A 142 4.07 0.46 -5.75
CA GLU A 142 4.19 1.33 -6.93
C GLU A 142 5.65 1.78 -7.11
N PRO A 143 6.08 2.20 -8.32
CA PRO A 143 7.45 2.59 -8.60
C PRO A 143 7.94 3.79 -7.76
N ASP A 144 7.01 4.69 -7.41
CA ASP A 144 7.26 5.87 -6.58
C ASP A 144 7.31 5.57 -5.07
N CYS A 145 7.18 4.29 -4.70
CA CYS A 145 7.19 3.87 -3.31
C CYS A 145 8.54 3.32 -2.90
N ARG A 146 9.04 3.79 -1.75
CA ARG A 146 10.26 3.32 -1.12
C ARG A 146 10.00 2.82 0.29
N PRO A 147 10.35 1.55 0.60
CA PRO A 147 10.29 1.04 1.96
C PRO A 147 11.18 1.86 2.91
N GLN A 148 10.70 2.17 4.10
CA GLN A 148 11.47 2.92 5.10
C GLN A 148 12.57 2.09 5.77
N SER A 149 12.52 0.77 5.64
CA SER A 149 13.53 -0.14 6.19
C SER A 149 13.63 -1.40 5.35
N ASN A 150 14.73 -2.13 5.51
CA ASN A 150 14.93 -3.46 4.92
C ASN A 150 14.09 -4.57 5.60
N GLN A 151 13.22 -4.25 6.56
CA GLN A 151 12.34 -5.18 7.26
C GLN A 151 10.89 -5.12 6.75
N TRP A 152 10.61 -4.36 5.69
CA TRP A 152 9.26 -4.16 5.18
C TRP A 152 8.56 -5.47 4.83
N LEU A 153 9.21 -6.36 4.07
CA LEU A 153 8.63 -7.65 3.69
C LEU A 153 8.37 -8.54 4.91
N LYS A 154 9.28 -8.56 5.90
CA LYS A 154 9.05 -9.29 7.15
C LYS A 154 7.87 -8.73 7.93
N GLN A 155 7.69 -7.40 7.95
CA GLN A 155 6.54 -6.78 8.60
C GLN A 155 5.22 -7.11 7.92
N MET A 156 5.20 -7.21 6.59
CA MET A 156 4.02 -7.68 5.86
C MET A 156 3.74 -9.17 6.16
N ALA A 157 4.76 -10.00 6.08
CA ALA A 157 4.66 -11.45 6.28
C ALA A 157 4.22 -11.87 7.68
N ARG A 158 4.43 -11.04 8.70
CA ARG A 158 3.91 -11.25 10.07
C ARG A 158 2.40 -11.50 10.11
N ASN A 159 1.69 -10.93 9.15
CA ASN A 159 0.24 -11.01 9.06
C ASN A 159 -0.23 -12.13 8.13
N PHE A 160 0.67 -12.93 7.56
CA PHE A 160 0.34 -14.03 6.67
C PHE A 160 -0.04 -15.27 7.50
N THR A 161 -1.33 -15.51 7.58
CA THR A 161 -1.89 -16.69 8.25
C THR A 161 -2.80 -17.44 7.28
N PRO A 162 -3.11 -18.72 7.52
CA PRO A 162 -4.03 -19.46 6.66
C PRO A 162 -5.45 -18.84 6.52
N ALA A 163 -5.81 -17.95 7.44
CA ALA A 163 -7.09 -17.24 7.42
C ALA A 163 -6.98 -15.82 6.82
N THR A 164 -5.79 -15.37 6.49
CA THR A 164 -5.57 -14.02 5.96
C THR A 164 -5.67 -14.04 4.45
N GLU A 165 -6.59 -13.28 3.90
CA GLU A 165 -6.77 -13.12 2.45
C GLU A 165 -6.13 -11.85 1.93
N ILE A 166 -6.12 -10.77 2.74
CA ILE A 166 -5.55 -9.46 2.36
C ILE A 166 -4.85 -8.84 3.56
N VAL A 167 -3.66 -8.32 3.35
CA VAL A 167 -2.93 -7.49 4.31
C VAL A 167 -2.85 -6.06 3.79
N LEU A 168 -3.26 -5.11 4.60
CA LEU A 168 -3.23 -3.68 4.28
C LEU A 168 -2.13 -2.99 5.07
N GLY A 169 -1.21 -2.36 4.37
CA GLY A 169 -0.15 -1.54 4.95
C GLY A 169 -0.45 -0.04 4.87
N TYR A 170 0.28 0.72 5.67
CA TYR A 170 0.28 2.18 5.62
C TYR A 170 1.37 2.68 4.68
N SER A 171 1.04 3.66 3.85
CA SER A 171 1.99 4.43 3.05
C SER A 171 1.65 5.92 3.10
N ASN A 172 2.67 6.79 3.03
CA ASN A 172 2.46 8.23 3.01
C ASN A 172 3.51 8.89 2.11
N TYR A 173 3.28 10.14 1.78
CA TYR A 173 4.23 10.95 1.03
C TYR A 173 5.46 11.29 1.87
N GLU A 174 6.60 11.40 1.22
CA GLU A 174 7.83 11.88 1.84
C GLU A 174 7.65 13.30 2.39
N LYS A 175 8.27 13.57 3.54
CA LYS A 175 8.17 14.88 4.19
C LYS A 175 9.07 15.89 3.49
N VAL A 176 8.48 16.77 2.72
CA VAL A 176 9.16 17.89 2.06
C VAL A 176 8.68 19.20 2.69
N PRO A 177 9.54 20.23 2.84
CA PRO A 177 9.13 21.54 3.30
C PRO A 177 8.03 22.15 2.43
N GLY A 178 7.03 22.75 3.06
CA GLY A 178 5.94 23.42 2.36
C GLY A 178 4.56 23.08 2.91
N TRP A 179 3.62 24.03 2.75
CA TRP A 179 2.25 23.88 3.23
C TRP A 179 1.47 22.78 2.47
N PHE A 180 1.68 22.70 1.16
CA PHE A 180 0.99 21.73 0.32
C PHE A 180 1.36 20.29 0.71
N ASN A 181 2.64 20.01 0.93
CA ASN A 181 3.07 18.69 1.39
C ASN A 181 2.47 18.33 2.75
N LYS A 182 2.42 19.27 3.69
CA LYS A 182 1.77 19.05 4.99
C LYS A 182 0.30 18.70 4.84
N LYS A 183 -0.41 19.35 3.90
CA LYS A 183 -1.82 19.06 3.65
C LYS A 183 -2.01 17.66 3.08
N ILE A 184 -1.30 17.27 2.02
CA ILE A 184 -1.47 15.95 1.41
C ILE A 184 -1.04 14.82 2.33
N THR A 185 0.03 15.00 3.11
CA THR A 185 0.46 14.00 4.11
C THR A 185 -0.58 13.84 5.21
N PHE A 186 -1.20 14.93 5.66
CA PHE A 186 -2.27 14.88 6.65
C PHE A 186 -3.55 14.22 6.10
N ASP A 187 -3.97 14.58 4.90
CA ASP A 187 -5.15 13.98 4.25
C ASP A 187 -4.93 12.48 4.01
N THR A 188 -3.72 12.09 3.59
CA THR A 188 -3.34 10.68 3.42
C THR A 188 -3.38 9.93 4.75
N LEU A 189 -2.87 10.52 5.83
CA LEU A 189 -2.93 9.94 7.17
C LEU A 189 -4.38 9.73 7.61
N LEU A 190 -5.24 10.74 7.48
CA LEU A 190 -6.65 10.63 7.87
C LEU A 190 -7.40 9.55 7.09
N ASN A 191 -7.16 9.47 5.77
CA ASN A 191 -7.75 8.42 4.95
C ASN A 191 -7.26 7.03 5.36
N SER A 192 -5.96 6.90 5.62
CA SER A 192 -5.38 5.63 6.08
C SER A 192 -5.93 5.21 7.44
N MET A 193 -6.08 6.13 8.38
CA MET A 193 -6.69 5.85 9.69
C MET A 193 -8.13 5.35 9.55
N ARG A 194 -8.89 5.84 8.57
CA ARG A 194 -10.27 5.40 8.32
C ARG A 194 -10.31 3.96 7.80
N TYR A 195 -9.63 3.66 6.69
CA TYR A 195 -9.73 2.31 6.11
C TYR A 195 -9.03 1.24 6.95
N LEU A 196 -7.88 1.55 7.55
CA LEU A 196 -7.20 0.62 8.46
C LEU A 196 -8.00 0.41 9.75
N GLY A 197 -8.57 1.47 10.33
CA GLY A 197 -9.42 1.37 11.51
C GLY A 197 -10.68 0.53 11.25
N MET A 198 -11.29 0.66 10.08
CA MET A 198 -12.41 -0.18 9.65
C MET A 198 -11.98 -1.64 9.45
N ALA A 199 -10.83 -1.88 8.84
CA ALA A 199 -10.28 -3.23 8.68
C ALA A 199 -10.02 -3.91 10.03
N VAL A 200 -9.37 -3.24 10.98
CA VAL A 200 -9.17 -3.73 12.36
C VAL A 200 -10.50 -3.96 13.10
N SER A 201 -11.55 -3.25 12.68
CA SER A 201 -12.90 -3.44 13.24
C SER A 201 -13.69 -4.58 12.58
N GLY A 202 -13.09 -5.30 11.61
CA GLY A 202 -13.74 -6.40 10.90
C GLY A 202 -14.64 -5.96 9.73
N HIS A 203 -14.56 -4.69 9.31
CA HIS A 203 -15.35 -4.14 8.21
C HIS A 203 -14.48 -3.47 7.15
N PRO A 204 -13.56 -4.21 6.48
CA PRO A 204 -12.71 -3.65 5.45
C PRO A 204 -13.56 -3.18 4.25
N TYR A 205 -13.26 -2.01 3.71
CA TYR A 205 -13.97 -1.47 2.55
C TYR A 205 -13.06 -0.89 1.48
N MET A 206 -11.81 -0.62 1.83
CA MET A 206 -10.82 -0.01 0.94
C MET A 206 -9.40 -0.45 1.31
N GLY A 207 -8.53 -0.47 0.35
CA GLY A 207 -7.08 -0.60 0.50
C GLY A 207 -6.37 0.20 -0.59
N THR A 208 -5.08 0.44 -0.41
CA THR A 208 -4.25 1.11 -1.42
C THR A 208 -3.24 0.11 -1.98
N GLY A 209 -3.11 0.06 -3.31
CA GLY A 209 -2.14 -0.81 -4.00
C GLY A 209 -0.67 -0.42 -3.79
N ARG A 210 -0.40 0.62 -3.00
CA ARG A 210 0.96 1.06 -2.67
C ARG A 210 1.63 0.21 -1.60
N ASN A 211 0.83 -0.45 -0.77
CA ASN A 211 1.33 -1.30 0.31
C ASN A 211 0.24 -2.30 0.69
N MET A 212 0.14 -3.37 -0.07
CA MET A 212 -0.90 -4.39 0.07
C MET A 212 -0.33 -5.77 -0.27
N ALA A 213 -0.75 -6.76 0.46
CA ALA A 213 -0.48 -8.15 0.15
C ALA A 213 -1.76 -8.98 0.18
#